data_1d52806faef35a0b7aa2c368225e79a0
#
_entry.id   1d52806faef35a0b7aa2c368225e79a0
#
_cell.length_a   1.000
_cell.length_b   1.000
_cell.length_c   1.000
_cell.angle_alpha   90.00
_cell.angle_beta   90.00
_cell.angle_gamma   90.00
#
_symmetry.space_group_name_H-M   'P 1'
#
loop_
_entity.id
_entity.type
_entity.pdbx_description
1 polymer ?
#
loop_
_entity_poly.entity_id
_entity_poly.type
_entity_poly.pdbx_seq_one_letter_code
_entity_poly.pdbx_strand_id
1 'polypeptide(L)'
;MSNYPNESECIGILKNACCTKRVIIHCCTVRTVAEQMLKRIDCDSELVIAGAMLHDIGRAVDHSIMHAVVGAKMAADLGLPDELVNIIKTHTGAGLDHEDIVEMGLPDGDYIPSTIEEKIVAHSDNMVSDNAVVMHSHSVDKLLMKGATRGADRIERLHEELSSLYGEDLDSIVVEIGEFPKIKGPCGKIIN
;
A
#
# COMPACT_ATOMS: atom_id res chain seq x y z
N MET A 1 12.40 14.83 -15.74
CA MET A 1 12.47 13.35 -15.67
C MET A 1 11.95 12.99 -14.30
N SER A 2 11.07 11.99 -14.22
CA SER A 2 10.56 11.52 -12.92
C SER A 2 11.70 11.05 -12.03
N ASN A 3 11.61 11.36 -10.73
CA ASN A 3 12.55 10.84 -9.73
C ASN A 3 12.18 9.41 -9.28
N TYR A 4 11.02 8.91 -9.67
CA TYR A 4 10.48 7.62 -9.24
C TYR A 4 10.40 6.64 -10.41
N PRO A 5 10.55 5.32 -10.15
CA PRO A 5 10.42 4.31 -11.20
C PRO A 5 8.99 4.26 -11.72
N ASN A 6 8.84 4.22 -13.04
CA ASN A 6 7.55 4.02 -13.67
C ASN A 6 7.03 2.59 -13.47
N GLU A 7 5.78 2.31 -13.86
CA GLU A 7 5.12 1.01 -13.66
C GLU A 7 5.93 -0.17 -14.22
N SER A 8 6.53 -0.02 -15.42
CA SER A 8 7.34 -1.08 -16.02
C SER A 8 8.61 -1.35 -15.24
N GLU A 9 9.25 -0.30 -14.75
CA GLU A 9 10.45 -0.37 -13.92
C GLU A 9 10.12 -1.00 -12.56
N CYS A 10 8.99 -0.61 -11.92
CA CYS A 10 8.51 -1.24 -10.68
C CYS A 10 8.29 -2.75 -10.84
N ILE A 11 7.63 -3.18 -11.93
CA ILE A 11 7.45 -4.61 -12.23
C ILE A 11 8.81 -5.30 -12.43
N GLY A 12 9.75 -4.63 -13.07
CA GLY A 12 11.14 -5.12 -13.22
C GLY A 12 11.83 -5.31 -11.87
N ILE A 13 11.72 -4.31 -10.98
CA ILE A 13 12.26 -4.35 -9.61
C ILE A 13 11.65 -5.52 -8.82
N LEU A 14 10.32 -5.66 -8.81
CA LEU A 14 9.63 -6.77 -8.11
C LEU A 14 10.06 -8.16 -8.63
N LYS A 15 10.21 -8.31 -9.94
CA LYS A 15 10.68 -9.57 -10.55
C LYS A 15 12.14 -9.88 -10.20
N ASN A 16 13.00 -8.88 -10.23
CA ASN A 16 14.42 -9.03 -9.87
C ASN A 16 14.58 -9.36 -8.38
N ALA A 17 13.70 -8.83 -7.52
CA ALA A 17 13.59 -9.20 -6.11
C ALA A 17 13.01 -10.61 -5.88
N CYS A 18 12.60 -11.32 -6.94
CA CYS A 18 11.94 -12.62 -6.88
C CYS A 18 10.55 -12.61 -6.20
N CYS A 19 9.84 -11.50 -6.23
CA CYS A 19 8.44 -11.45 -5.79
C CYS A 19 7.59 -12.44 -6.60
N THR A 20 6.70 -13.15 -5.91
CA THR A 20 5.78 -14.09 -6.57
C THR A 20 4.79 -13.34 -7.48
N LYS A 21 4.24 -14.04 -8.48
CA LYS A 21 3.19 -13.46 -9.33
C LYS A 21 2.02 -12.92 -8.50
N ARG A 22 1.66 -13.59 -7.39
CA ARG A 22 0.57 -13.17 -6.50
C ARG A 22 0.87 -11.79 -5.87
N VAL A 23 2.08 -11.57 -5.36
CA VAL A 23 2.50 -10.27 -4.81
C VAL A 23 2.47 -9.19 -5.88
N ILE A 24 2.97 -9.47 -7.09
CA ILE A 24 2.97 -8.49 -8.20
C ILE A 24 1.53 -8.10 -8.58
N ILE A 25 0.60 -9.06 -8.67
CA ILE A 25 -0.81 -8.78 -8.96
C ILE A 25 -1.45 -7.98 -7.83
N HIS A 26 -1.16 -8.31 -6.56
CA HIS A 26 -1.61 -7.54 -5.40
C HIS A 26 -1.17 -6.08 -5.50
N CYS A 27 0.12 -5.81 -5.70
CA CYS A 27 0.64 -4.45 -5.87
C CYS A 27 -0.05 -3.69 -7.04
N CYS A 28 -0.29 -4.38 -8.17
CA CYS A 28 -1.02 -3.79 -9.29
C CYS A 28 -2.50 -3.49 -8.94
N THR A 29 -3.12 -4.29 -8.09
CA THR A 29 -4.49 -4.06 -7.60
C THR A 29 -4.52 -2.86 -6.65
N VAL A 30 -3.58 -2.78 -5.70
CA VAL A 30 -3.43 -1.63 -4.80
C VAL A 30 -3.20 -0.34 -5.60
N ARG A 31 -2.32 -0.37 -6.61
CA ARG A 31 -2.12 0.74 -7.54
C ARG A 31 -3.42 1.17 -8.23
N THR A 32 -4.28 0.23 -8.64
CA THR A 32 -5.56 0.55 -9.28
C THR A 32 -6.50 1.28 -8.33
N VAL A 33 -6.52 0.92 -7.04
CA VAL A 33 -7.29 1.65 -6.01
C VAL A 33 -6.71 3.06 -5.80
N ALA A 34 -5.38 3.17 -5.65
CA ALA A 34 -4.70 4.45 -5.47
C ALA A 34 -4.99 5.41 -6.65
N GLU A 35 -5.00 4.92 -7.90
CA GLU A 35 -5.34 5.73 -9.08
C GLU A 35 -6.74 6.34 -9.02
N GLN A 36 -7.71 5.69 -8.38
CA GLN A 36 -9.02 6.30 -8.20
C GLN A 36 -8.95 7.48 -7.23
N MET A 37 -8.22 7.32 -6.11
CA MET A 37 -8.04 8.40 -5.13
C MET A 37 -7.34 9.61 -5.76
N LEU A 38 -6.34 9.37 -6.61
CA LEU A 38 -5.59 10.40 -7.33
C LEU A 38 -6.43 11.23 -8.33
N LYS A 39 -7.64 10.80 -8.68
CA LYS A 39 -8.53 11.60 -9.53
C LYS A 39 -9.05 12.85 -8.82
N ARG A 40 -9.07 12.87 -7.48
CA ARG A 40 -9.70 13.93 -6.68
C ARG A 40 -8.80 14.43 -5.54
N ILE A 41 -7.77 13.70 -5.15
CA ILE A 41 -6.81 14.11 -4.13
C ILE A 41 -5.55 14.60 -4.82
N ASP A 42 -5.20 15.87 -4.60
CA ASP A 42 -4.00 16.49 -5.18
C ASP A 42 -2.76 16.16 -4.35
N CYS A 43 -1.79 15.49 -4.97
CA CYS A 43 -0.54 15.06 -4.34
C CYS A 43 0.46 14.61 -5.44
N ASP A 44 1.65 14.14 -5.05
CA ASP A 44 2.61 13.57 -6.00
C ASP A 44 2.15 12.19 -6.51
N SER A 45 1.45 12.20 -7.64
CA SER A 45 0.88 11.01 -8.25
C SER A 45 1.93 9.98 -8.68
N GLU A 46 3.12 10.43 -9.10
CA GLU A 46 4.21 9.53 -9.52
C GLU A 46 4.76 8.76 -8.30
N LEU A 47 4.92 9.45 -7.16
CA LEU A 47 5.33 8.84 -5.89
C LEU A 47 4.28 7.83 -5.40
N VAL A 48 2.99 8.19 -5.43
CA VAL A 48 1.90 7.29 -5.02
C VAL A 48 1.88 6.02 -5.87
N ILE A 49 1.97 6.15 -7.20
CA ILE A 49 1.97 4.99 -8.10
C ILE A 49 3.18 4.08 -7.87
N ALA A 50 4.38 4.65 -7.75
CA ALA A 50 5.58 3.89 -7.45
C ALA A 50 5.48 3.21 -6.07
N GLY A 51 4.97 3.93 -5.06
CA GLY A 51 4.73 3.42 -3.71
C GLY A 51 3.76 2.25 -3.71
N ALA A 52 2.59 2.39 -4.34
CA ALA A 52 1.59 1.32 -4.45
C ALA A 52 2.15 0.08 -5.18
N MET A 53 2.99 0.28 -6.20
CA MET A 53 3.63 -0.81 -6.93
C MET A 53 4.72 -1.53 -6.14
N LEU A 54 5.39 -0.87 -5.19
CA LEU A 54 6.56 -1.41 -4.49
C LEU A 54 6.34 -1.66 -2.99
N HIS A 55 5.18 -1.26 -2.40
CA HIS A 55 4.95 -1.35 -0.95
C HIS A 55 5.28 -2.73 -0.37
N ASP A 56 4.95 -3.78 -1.09
CA ASP A 56 5.09 -5.18 -0.68
C ASP A 56 6.36 -5.89 -1.20
N ILE A 57 7.39 -5.13 -1.69
CA ILE A 57 8.63 -5.72 -2.20
C ILE A 57 9.32 -6.63 -1.17
N GLY A 58 9.21 -6.32 0.10
CA GLY A 58 9.80 -7.12 1.18
C GLY A 58 9.20 -8.53 1.31
N ARG A 59 8.01 -8.78 0.75
CA ARG A 59 7.42 -10.13 0.69
C ARG A 59 8.17 -11.09 -0.23
N ALA A 60 9.17 -10.63 -0.96
CA ALA A 60 10.15 -11.50 -1.61
C ALA A 60 10.99 -12.29 -0.59
N VAL A 61 11.13 -11.79 0.64
CA VAL A 61 12.02 -12.32 1.69
C VAL A 61 11.23 -12.71 2.94
N ASP A 62 10.29 -11.88 3.38
CA ASP A 62 9.56 -12.07 4.63
C ASP A 62 8.04 -11.87 4.42
N HIS A 63 7.23 -12.81 4.95
CA HIS A 63 5.76 -12.75 4.86
C HIS A 63 5.09 -12.31 6.17
N SER A 64 5.88 -12.06 7.22
CA SER A 64 5.40 -11.53 8.50
C SER A 64 5.24 -10.00 8.43
N ILE A 65 4.96 -9.38 9.57
CA ILE A 65 4.93 -7.91 9.72
C ILE A 65 6.27 -7.26 9.36
N MET A 66 7.37 -8.02 9.43
CA MET A 66 8.71 -7.55 9.10
C MET A 66 8.89 -7.22 7.62
N HIS A 67 7.98 -7.64 6.72
CA HIS A 67 8.10 -7.34 5.28
C HIS A 67 8.22 -5.84 4.99
N ALA A 68 7.57 -4.97 5.76
CA ALA A 68 7.68 -3.51 5.60
C ALA A 68 9.10 -3.01 5.90
N VAL A 69 9.72 -3.51 6.98
CA VAL A 69 11.10 -3.19 7.37
C VAL A 69 12.10 -3.71 6.33
N VAL A 70 11.93 -4.98 5.96
CA VAL A 70 12.79 -5.63 4.94
C VAL A 70 12.64 -4.92 3.59
N GLY A 71 11.42 -4.59 3.19
CA GLY A 71 11.11 -3.88 1.94
C GLY A 71 11.73 -2.49 1.90
N ALA A 72 11.62 -1.72 2.99
CA ALA A 72 12.24 -0.41 3.11
C ALA A 72 13.77 -0.50 2.98
N LYS A 73 14.39 -1.50 3.63
CA LYS A 73 15.83 -1.74 3.47
C LYS A 73 16.19 -2.10 2.03
N MET A 74 15.44 -3.00 1.40
CA MET A 74 15.67 -3.38 -0.01
C MET A 74 15.56 -2.18 -0.95
N ALA A 75 14.58 -1.31 -0.74
CA ALA A 75 14.39 -0.09 -1.53
C ALA A 75 15.56 0.90 -1.35
N ALA A 76 16.03 1.09 -0.12
CA ALA A 76 17.21 1.91 0.17
C ALA A 76 18.49 1.33 -0.46
N ASP A 77 18.71 0.01 -0.37
CA ASP A 77 19.84 -0.68 -0.98
C ASP A 77 19.83 -0.58 -2.53
N LEU A 78 18.65 -0.42 -3.14
CA LEU A 78 18.47 -0.16 -4.57
C LEU A 78 18.69 1.31 -4.95
N GLY A 79 18.88 2.21 -3.98
CA GLY A 79 19.07 3.64 -4.20
C GLY A 79 17.77 4.36 -4.58
N LEU A 80 16.60 3.82 -4.20
CA LEU A 80 15.33 4.50 -4.40
C LEU A 80 15.21 5.72 -3.46
N PRO A 81 14.47 6.78 -3.85
CA PRO A 81 14.30 7.99 -3.05
C PRO A 81 13.74 7.71 -1.65
N ASP A 82 14.16 8.50 -0.66
CA ASP A 82 13.77 8.32 0.74
C ASP A 82 12.24 8.37 0.96
N GLU A 83 11.53 9.21 0.20
CA GLU A 83 10.07 9.31 0.24
C GLU A 83 9.42 7.98 -0.15
N LEU A 84 9.95 7.31 -1.17
CA LEU A 84 9.45 6.00 -1.60
C LEU A 84 9.82 4.90 -0.59
N VAL A 85 11.01 4.98 0.02
CA VAL A 85 11.42 4.08 1.12
C VAL A 85 10.47 4.22 2.31
N ASN A 86 10.06 5.47 2.66
CA ASN A 86 9.13 5.73 3.75
C ASN A 86 7.73 5.16 3.46
N ILE A 87 7.20 5.32 2.25
CA ILE A 87 5.93 4.68 1.87
C ILE A 87 5.99 3.17 2.10
N ILE A 88 7.06 2.50 1.67
CA ILE A 88 7.24 1.05 1.85
C ILE A 88 7.30 0.69 3.33
N LYS A 89 7.92 1.53 4.17
CA LYS A 89 8.05 1.31 5.60
C LYS A 89 6.73 1.48 6.36
N THR A 90 5.91 2.46 5.96
CA THR A 90 4.74 2.91 6.74
C THR A 90 3.40 2.36 6.24
N HIS A 91 3.39 1.56 5.15
CA HIS A 91 2.14 1.14 4.48
C HIS A 91 1.26 0.19 5.31
N THR A 92 1.80 -0.50 6.32
CA THR A 92 1.06 -1.57 7.02
C THR A 92 -0.13 -1.01 7.81
N GLY A 93 -1.33 -1.37 7.42
CA GLY A 93 -2.57 -0.89 8.03
C GLY A 93 -2.71 0.63 7.90
N ALA A 94 -2.89 1.33 9.02
CA ALA A 94 -2.81 2.80 9.11
C ALA A 94 -1.62 3.21 10.00
N GLY A 95 -0.54 2.45 9.88
CA GLY A 95 0.67 2.60 10.68
C GLY A 95 0.65 1.81 11.99
N LEU A 96 1.83 1.74 12.61
CA LEU A 96 2.07 1.04 13.87
C LEU A 96 2.61 2.04 14.88
N ASP A 97 1.94 2.14 16.04
CA ASP A 97 2.39 2.99 17.14
C ASP A 97 3.50 2.32 17.96
N HIS A 98 4.03 3.04 18.95
CA HIS A 98 5.11 2.53 19.79
C HIS A 98 4.74 1.22 20.50
N GLU A 99 3.49 1.08 20.95
CA GLU A 99 3.03 -0.14 21.61
C GLU A 99 3.00 -1.32 20.63
N ASP A 100 2.51 -1.09 19.40
CA ASP A 100 2.52 -2.11 18.36
C ASP A 100 3.95 -2.54 17.99
N ILE A 101 4.90 -1.58 17.87
CA ILE A 101 6.31 -1.84 17.60
C ILE A 101 6.90 -2.78 18.65
N VAL A 102 6.65 -2.50 19.93
CA VAL A 102 7.14 -3.33 21.04
C VAL A 102 6.46 -4.71 21.06
N GLU A 103 5.13 -4.76 20.92
CA GLU A 103 4.34 -6.00 20.90
C GLU A 103 4.73 -6.93 19.74
N MET A 104 5.03 -6.36 18.58
CA MET A 104 5.38 -7.12 17.37
C MET A 104 6.88 -7.39 17.23
N GLY A 105 7.71 -6.82 18.10
CA GLY A 105 9.17 -7.00 18.07
C GLY A 105 9.85 -6.34 16.87
N LEU A 106 9.27 -5.22 16.37
CA LEU A 106 9.84 -4.46 15.28
C LEU A 106 11.05 -3.63 15.76
N PRO A 107 12.01 -3.31 14.89
CA PRO A 107 13.03 -2.32 15.17
C PRO A 107 12.42 -0.98 15.57
N ASP A 108 13.09 -0.23 16.46
CA ASP A 108 12.68 1.12 16.81
C ASP A 108 12.65 2.02 15.55
N GLY A 109 11.61 2.82 15.43
CA GLY A 109 11.42 3.67 14.25
C GLY A 109 10.02 4.26 14.15
N ASP A 110 9.82 5.09 13.15
CA ASP A 110 8.53 5.68 12.82
C ASP A 110 7.86 4.84 11.71
N TYR A 111 6.65 4.34 11.99
CA TYR A 111 5.84 3.51 11.09
C TYR A 111 4.44 4.09 10.84
N ILE A 112 4.20 5.34 11.26
CA ILE A 112 2.92 6.01 11.02
C ILE A 112 2.99 6.79 9.70
N PRO A 113 2.07 6.55 8.73
CA PRO A 113 2.02 7.32 7.51
C PRO A 113 1.72 8.80 7.82
N SER A 114 2.62 9.70 7.40
CA SER A 114 2.60 11.12 7.74
C SER A 114 2.23 12.01 6.55
N THR A 115 2.71 11.69 5.35
CA THR A 115 2.38 12.44 4.13
C THR A 115 1.09 11.92 3.50
N ILE A 116 0.51 12.71 2.61
CA ILE A 116 -0.72 12.32 1.90
C ILE A 116 -0.46 11.11 0.99
N GLU A 117 0.73 11.02 0.39
CA GLU A 117 1.13 9.92 -0.47
C GLU A 117 1.26 8.61 0.33
N GLU A 118 1.90 8.65 1.51
CA GLU A 118 1.99 7.52 2.43
C GLU A 118 0.60 7.03 2.85
N LYS A 119 -0.29 7.95 3.22
CA LYS A 119 -1.67 7.68 3.62
C LYS A 119 -2.49 7.04 2.51
N ILE A 120 -2.39 7.56 1.27
CA ILE A 120 -3.08 7.00 0.11
C ILE A 120 -2.62 5.56 -0.14
N VAL A 121 -1.32 5.29 -0.13
CA VAL A 121 -0.81 3.94 -0.38
C VAL A 121 -1.24 2.98 0.72
N ALA A 122 -1.07 3.35 2.00
CA ALA A 122 -1.48 2.53 3.13
C ALA A 122 -2.98 2.21 3.09
N HIS A 123 -3.83 3.21 2.79
CA HIS A 123 -5.27 2.99 2.71
C HIS A 123 -5.69 2.20 1.48
N SER A 124 -5.03 2.39 0.35
CA SER A 124 -5.27 1.58 -0.85
C SER A 124 -4.99 0.09 -0.60
N ASP A 125 -3.95 -0.23 0.19
CA ASP A 125 -3.67 -1.60 0.62
C ASP A 125 -4.76 -2.15 1.55
N ASN A 126 -5.28 -1.32 2.48
CA ASN A 126 -6.41 -1.70 3.34
C ASN A 126 -7.69 -2.03 2.55
N MET A 127 -7.85 -1.49 1.35
CA MET A 127 -8.98 -1.76 0.46
C MET A 127 -8.72 -2.92 -0.51
N VAL A 128 -7.65 -3.70 -0.32
CA VAL A 128 -7.35 -4.88 -1.14
C VAL A 128 -7.14 -6.10 -0.25
N SER A 129 -7.86 -7.17 -0.53
CA SER A 129 -7.69 -8.47 0.12
C SER A 129 -7.22 -9.49 -0.92
N ASP A 130 -5.96 -9.91 -0.84
CA ASP A 130 -5.28 -10.68 -1.88
C ASP A 130 -5.24 -9.90 -3.21
N ASN A 131 -6.12 -10.20 -4.15
CA ASN A 131 -6.24 -9.53 -5.45
C ASN A 131 -7.65 -8.94 -5.65
N ALA A 132 -8.50 -8.98 -4.63
CA ALA A 132 -9.85 -8.44 -4.67
C ALA A 132 -9.88 -7.05 -4.02
N VAL A 133 -10.56 -6.11 -4.67
CA VAL A 133 -10.88 -4.82 -4.07
C VAL A 133 -12.05 -5.02 -3.12
N VAL A 134 -11.89 -4.57 -1.87
CA VAL A 134 -12.85 -4.75 -0.78
C VAL A 134 -13.09 -3.43 -0.07
N MET A 135 -14.19 -3.32 0.66
CA MET A 135 -14.44 -2.19 1.55
C MET A 135 -13.38 -2.17 2.67
N HIS A 136 -13.02 -0.99 3.15
CA HIS A 136 -12.05 -0.83 4.24
C HIS A 136 -12.44 -1.62 5.49
N SER A 137 -13.76 -1.77 5.76
CA SER A 137 -14.30 -2.54 6.88
C SER A 137 -13.79 -3.98 6.92
N HIS A 138 -13.45 -4.59 5.76
CA HIS A 138 -12.86 -5.92 5.70
C HIS A 138 -11.50 -5.99 6.46
N SER A 139 -10.67 -4.97 6.34
CA SER A 139 -9.38 -4.90 7.04
C SER A 139 -9.57 -4.54 8.51
N VAL A 140 -10.54 -3.68 8.83
CA VAL A 140 -10.97 -3.37 10.20
C VAL A 140 -11.41 -4.65 10.92
N ASP A 141 -12.34 -5.40 10.33
CA ASP A 141 -12.86 -6.65 10.89
C ASP A 141 -11.73 -7.68 11.15
N LYS A 142 -10.80 -7.81 10.21
CA LYS A 142 -9.63 -8.69 10.38
C LYS A 142 -8.78 -8.33 11.60
N LEU A 143 -8.58 -7.03 11.86
CA LEU A 143 -7.83 -6.56 13.02
C LEU A 143 -8.62 -6.78 14.31
N LEU A 144 -9.92 -6.47 14.34
CA LEU A 144 -10.79 -6.71 15.47
C LEU A 144 -10.85 -8.20 15.86
N MET A 145 -10.93 -9.09 14.89
CA MET A 145 -10.88 -10.55 15.11
C MET A 145 -9.57 -11.01 15.74
N LYS A 146 -8.47 -10.27 15.54
CA LYS A 146 -7.16 -10.52 16.15
C LYS A 146 -6.96 -9.78 17.47
N GLY A 147 -7.95 -9.00 17.92
CA GLY A 147 -7.83 -8.17 19.12
C GLY A 147 -7.01 -6.88 18.94
N ALA A 148 -6.63 -6.55 17.71
CA ALA A 148 -5.82 -5.36 17.38
C ALA A 148 -6.71 -4.11 17.22
N THR A 149 -7.40 -3.71 18.28
CA THR A 149 -8.38 -2.61 18.28
C THR A 149 -7.75 -1.26 17.92
N ARG A 150 -6.55 -0.95 18.41
CA ARG A 150 -5.84 0.29 18.07
C ARG A 150 -5.58 0.43 16.56
N GLY A 151 -5.14 -0.66 15.93
CA GLY A 151 -4.93 -0.71 14.48
C GLY A 151 -6.23 -0.53 13.71
N ALA A 152 -7.32 -1.16 14.16
CA ALA A 152 -8.65 -1.02 13.57
C ALA A 152 -9.13 0.45 13.64
N ASP A 153 -9.05 1.08 14.81
CA ASP A 153 -9.41 2.49 15.00
C ASP A 153 -8.59 3.44 14.11
N ARG A 154 -7.29 3.14 13.88
CA ARG A 154 -6.46 3.94 12.98
C ARG A 154 -6.90 3.80 11.53
N ILE A 155 -7.29 2.61 11.07
CA ILE A 155 -7.81 2.42 9.71
C ILE A 155 -9.11 3.20 9.52
N GLU A 156 -10.03 3.17 10.47
CA GLU A 156 -11.29 3.95 10.41
C GLU A 156 -11.01 5.46 10.30
N ARG A 157 -10.13 6.01 11.15
CA ARG A 157 -9.77 7.43 11.08
C ARG A 157 -9.10 7.81 9.76
N LEU A 158 -8.23 6.96 9.25
CA LEU A 158 -7.56 7.18 7.96
C LEU A 158 -8.58 7.16 6.82
N HIS A 159 -9.56 6.26 6.87
CA HIS A 159 -10.66 6.20 5.91
C HIS A 159 -11.50 7.48 5.94
N GLU A 160 -11.90 7.96 7.14
CA GLU A 160 -12.65 9.21 7.30
C GLU A 160 -11.86 10.42 6.77
N GLU A 161 -10.56 10.52 7.10
CA GLU A 161 -9.69 11.59 6.64
C GLU A 161 -9.61 11.63 5.10
N LEU A 162 -9.29 10.50 4.48
CA LEU A 162 -9.13 10.43 3.02
C LEU A 162 -10.47 10.55 2.29
N SER A 163 -11.58 10.02 2.83
CA SER A 163 -12.92 10.22 2.28
C SER A 163 -13.33 11.70 2.28
N SER A 164 -12.96 12.44 3.34
CA SER A 164 -13.19 13.89 3.40
C SER A 164 -12.42 14.65 2.32
N LEU A 165 -11.16 14.25 2.03
CA LEU A 165 -10.35 14.84 0.97
C LEU A 165 -10.85 14.45 -0.42
N TYR A 166 -11.31 13.22 -0.57
CA TYR A 166 -11.86 12.70 -1.83
C TYR A 166 -13.23 13.29 -2.16
N GLY A 167 -13.98 13.75 -1.16
CA GLY A 167 -15.29 14.38 -1.29
C GLY A 167 -16.48 13.42 -1.26
N GLU A 168 -16.25 12.13 -1.07
CA GLU A 168 -17.25 11.09 -0.82
C GLU A 168 -16.59 9.89 -0.14
N ASP A 169 -17.41 8.94 0.34
CA ASP A 169 -16.94 7.69 0.94
C ASP A 169 -16.06 6.90 -0.05
N LEU A 170 -14.83 6.58 0.35
CA LEU A 170 -13.87 5.86 -0.50
C LEU A 170 -14.33 4.43 -0.83
N ASP A 171 -15.23 3.82 -0.07
CA ASP A 171 -15.80 2.52 -0.41
C ASP A 171 -16.60 2.55 -1.74
N SER A 172 -16.99 3.74 -2.23
CA SER A 172 -17.54 3.93 -3.58
C SER A 172 -16.61 3.42 -4.68
N ILE A 173 -15.29 3.46 -4.46
CA ILE A 173 -14.25 2.95 -5.38
C ILE A 173 -14.45 1.46 -5.67
N VAL A 174 -14.89 0.66 -4.69
CA VAL A 174 -15.16 -0.78 -4.87
C VAL A 174 -16.24 -1.00 -5.93
N VAL A 175 -17.25 -0.13 -5.96
CA VAL A 175 -18.32 -0.20 -6.95
C VAL A 175 -17.82 0.23 -8.33
N GLU A 176 -16.97 1.26 -8.39
CA GLU A 176 -16.46 1.80 -9.66
C GLU A 176 -15.54 0.83 -10.41
N ILE A 177 -14.60 0.20 -9.71
CA ILE A 177 -13.62 -0.71 -10.33
C ILE A 177 -14.00 -2.18 -10.27
N GLY A 178 -14.93 -2.55 -9.41
CA GLY A 178 -15.36 -3.93 -9.18
C GLY A 178 -14.37 -4.74 -8.32
N GLU A 179 -14.88 -5.80 -7.71
CA GLU A 179 -14.14 -6.64 -6.77
C GLU A 179 -12.85 -7.25 -7.37
N PHE A 180 -12.91 -7.66 -8.64
CA PHE A 180 -11.76 -8.22 -9.37
C PHE A 180 -11.45 -7.39 -10.61
N PRO A 181 -10.73 -6.29 -10.48
CA PRO A 181 -10.41 -5.43 -11.60
C PRO A 181 -9.53 -6.16 -12.63
N LYS A 182 -9.75 -5.85 -13.91
CA LYS A 182 -8.87 -6.33 -14.99
C LYS A 182 -7.57 -5.52 -14.97
N ILE A 183 -6.55 -6.07 -14.34
CA ILE A 183 -5.24 -5.42 -14.22
C ILE A 183 -4.54 -5.41 -15.59
N LYS A 184 -4.21 -4.22 -16.08
CA LYS A 184 -3.43 -4.04 -17.30
C LYS A 184 -1.99 -3.73 -16.92
N GLY A 185 -1.07 -4.58 -17.33
CA GLY A 185 0.35 -4.30 -17.21
C GLY A 185 0.83 -3.21 -18.17
N PRO A 186 2.11 -2.79 -18.08
CA PRO A 186 2.68 -1.67 -18.84
C PRO A 186 2.53 -1.77 -20.35
N CYS A 187 2.40 -2.99 -20.90
CA CYS A 187 2.18 -3.26 -22.32
C CYS A 187 0.70 -3.40 -22.69
N GLY A 188 -0.23 -3.01 -21.79
CA GLY A 188 -1.68 -3.17 -22.00
C GLY A 188 -2.19 -4.61 -21.93
N LYS A 189 -1.32 -5.59 -21.64
CA LYS A 189 -1.71 -7.00 -21.46
C LYS A 189 -2.32 -7.19 -20.07
N ILE A 190 -3.40 -7.95 -19.99
CA ILE A 190 -3.98 -8.37 -18.70
C ILE A 190 -3.00 -9.31 -18.01
N ILE A 191 -2.71 -9.04 -16.73
CA ILE A 191 -1.70 -9.77 -15.93
C ILE A 191 -2.28 -10.61 -14.78
N ASN A 192 -3.58 -10.56 -14.55
CA ASN A 192 -4.33 -11.38 -13.59
C ASN A 192 -4.80 -12.72 -14.18
#